data_42071501d7aace318596262ec9e14616
#
_entry.id   42071501d7aace318596262ec9e14616
#
_cell.length_a   1.000
_cell.length_b   1.000
_cell.length_c   1.000
_cell.angle_alpha   90.00
_cell.angle_beta   90.00
_cell.angle_gamma   90.00
#
_symmetry.space_group_name_H-M   'P 1'
#
loop_
_entity.id
_entity.type
_entity.pdbx_description
1 polymer ?
#
loop_
_entity_poly.entity_id
_entity_poly.type
_entity_poly.pdbx_seq_one_letter_code
_entity_poly.pdbx_strand_id
1 'polypeptide(L)'
;YAPENFDMTFQGTVAVRRALQLSLNVPAIELLDRVGASRLSSRLKQAGADLVLPKDEVPGLAMGLGGVGVTLHDLVQAYSGIPRLGSVLPLREIVRDSGADREPLRLMDAVAAWQVGNVLLGTPPPENAVRNRIAFKTGTSYGYRDAWSVGFDGRMTVGVWVGRPDGAPVPGLIGRVAAAPVLFDAFARTGKLLVALPKAPRGTLIASNAKLPLPLRRFRPAGELIRTGNEHTLRIQFPLNGSRIDAGGGGNGIKLSALPVKVAGGVFPMTMLVNGKVVGEIESRRQRMVEPPGPGFVRLTVMDAAGAADTV
;
A
#
# COMPACT_ATOMS: atom_id res chain seq x y z
N TYR A 1 -0.89 -9.83 19.87
CA TYR A 1 -1.27 -9.23 18.57
C TYR A 1 -1.00 -10.23 17.45
N ALA A 2 -2.03 -10.61 16.72
CA ALA A 2 -1.93 -11.52 15.57
C ALA A 2 -2.16 -10.69 14.28
N PRO A 3 -1.11 -10.27 13.58
CA PRO A 3 -1.26 -9.49 12.36
C PRO A 3 -1.80 -10.36 11.21
N GLU A 4 -2.67 -9.78 10.38
CA GLU A 4 -3.21 -10.40 9.19
C GLU A 4 -2.83 -9.60 7.95
N ASN A 5 -2.70 -10.28 6.80
CA ASN A 5 -2.53 -9.60 5.53
C ASN A 5 -3.84 -8.90 5.12
N PHE A 6 -3.72 -7.85 4.32
CA PHE A 6 -4.88 -7.05 3.89
C PHE A 6 -5.96 -7.87 3.15
N ASP A 7 -5.54 -8.94 2.46
CA ASP A 7 -6.40 -9.86 1.72
C ASP A 7 -6.81 -11.10 2.55
N MET A 8 -6.49 -11.11 3.86
CA MET A 8 -6.76 -12.22 4.79
C MET A 8 -6.14 -13.55 4.36
N THR A 9 -5.18 -13.54 3.43
CA THR A 9 -4.52 -14.74 2.92
C THR A 9 -3.10 -14.88 3.43
N PHE A 10 -2.64 -16.12 3.57
CA PHE A 10 -1.26 -16.44 3.94
C PHE A 10 -0.60 -17.20 2.79
N GLN A 11 0.55 -16.72 2.35
CA GLN A 11 1.28 -17.30 1.22
C GLN A 11 2.39 -18.28 1.65
N GLY A 12 2.45 -18.64 2.92
CA GLY A 12 3.54 -19.43 3.48
C GLY A 12 4.88 -18.69 3.38
N THR A 13 5.95 -19.40 3.06
CA THR A 13 7.29 -18.79 2.91
C THR A 13 7.34 -17.84 1.71
N VAL A 14 7.65 -16.58 1.94
CA VAL A 14 7.74 -15.53 0.92
C VAL A 14 9.11 -14.86 0.95
N ALA A 15 9.67 -14.53 -0.23
CA ALA A 15 10.89 -13.74 -0.30
C ALA A 15 10.62 -12.30 0.14
N VAL A 16 11.56 -11.67 0.87
CA VAL A 16 11.45 -10.28 1.34
C VAL A 16 11.11 -9.31 0.21
N ARG A 17 11.74 -9.47 -0.96
CA ARG A 17 11.41 -8.71 -2.17
C ARG A 17 9.91 -8.80 -2.50
N ARG A 18 9.37 -10.00 -2.54
CA ARG A 18 7.97 -10.22 -2.90
C ARG A 18 7.03 -9.70 -1.81
N ALA A 19 7.38 -9.89 -0.55
CA ALA A 19 6.61 -9.39 0.59
C ALA A 19 6.45 -7.86 0.53
N LEU A 20 7.55 -7.12 0.27
CA LEU A 20 7.50 -5.67 0.17
C LEU A 20 6.72 -5.19 -1.07
N GLN A 21 6.91 -5.81 -2.23
CA GLN A 21 6.19 -5.47 -3.48
C GLN A 21 4.70 -5.71 -3.38
N LEU A 22 4.27 -6.77 -2.67
CA LEU A 22 2.86 -7.08 -2.42
C LEU A 22 2.29 -6.35 -1.21
N SER A 23 3.13 -5.63 -0.44
CA SER A 23 2.69 -4.94 0.78
C SER A 23 2.10 -5.89 1.82
N LEU A 24 2.72 -7.06 2.02
CA LEU A 24 2.26 -8.03 3.02
C LEU A 24 2.50 -7.50 4.42
N ASN A 25 1.46 -7.53 5.25
CA ASN A 25 1.48 -6.97 6.60
C ASN A 25 2.29 -7.83 7.57
N VAL A 26 2.07 -9.14 7.55
CA VAL A 26 2.70 -10.07 8.50
C VAL A 26 4.22 -9.99 8.46
N PRO A 27 4.90 -10.06 7.27
CA PRO A 27 6.34 -9.88 7.21
C PRO A 27 6.84 -8.49 7.65
N ALA A 28 6.04 -7.44 7.43
CA ALA A 28 6.39 -6.09 7.85
C ALA A 28 6.40 -5.97 9.38
N ILE A 29 5.40 -6.52 10.04
CA ILE A 29 5.32 -6.55 11.52
C ILE A 29 6.44 -7.42 12.11
N GLU A 30 6.70 -8.59 11.54
CA GLU A 30 7.79 -9.47 12.01
C GLU A 30 9.16 -8.78 11.89
N LEU A 31 9.40 -8.05 10.81
CA LEU A 31 10.63 -7.26 10.67
C LEU A 31 10.70 -6.11 11.66
N LEU A 32 9.58 -5.42 11.90
CA LEU A 32 9.54 -4.32 12.88
C LEU A 32 9.77 -4.83 14.29
N ASP A 33 9.23 -5.98 14.64
CA ASP A 33 9.48 -6.61 15.95
C ASP A 33 10.98 -6.90 16.15
N ARG A 34 11.66 -7.44 15.14
CA ARG A 34 13.12 -7.69 15.17
C ARG A 34 13.95 -6.40 15.21
N VAL A 35 13.53 -5.37 14.48
CA VAL A 35 14.24 -4.07 14.46
C VAL A 35 14.00 -3.28 15.73
N GLY A 36 12.78 -3.34 16.25
CA GLY A 36 12.27 -2.54 17.36
C GLY A 36 11.65 -1.22 16.90
N ALA A 37 10.39 -1.00 17.28
CA ALA A 37 9.62 0.18 16.86
C ALA A 37 10.27 1.50 17.34
N SER A 38 10.81 1.55 18.57
CA SER A 38 11.50 2.72 19.09
C SER A 38 12.78 3.05 18.32
N ARG A 39 13.50 2.01 17.85
CA ARG A 39 14.69 2.21 17.01
C ARG A 39 14.33 2.78 15.65
N LEU A 40 13.25 2.28 15.03
CA LEU A 40 12.74 2.82 13.77
C LEU A 40 12.28 4.28 13.92
N SER A 41 11.50 4.58 14.97
CA SER A 41 11.04 5.94 15.27
C SER A 41 12.22 6.91 15.44
N SER A 42 13.23 6.54 16.26
CA SER A 42 14.44 7.36 16.45
C SER A 42 15.20 7.57 15.13
N ARG A 43 15.28 6.54 14.27
CA ARG A 43 15.95 6.65 12.98
C ARG A 43 15.23 7.60 12.04
N LEU A 44 13.90 7.54 11.98
CA LEU A 44 13.10 8.46 11.17
C LEU A 44 13.23 9.90 11.68
N LYS A 45 13.19 10.11 12.98
CA LYS A 45 13.42 11.43 13.58
C LYS A 45 14.81 11.99 13.26
N GLN A 46 15.88 11.16 13.34
CA GLN A 46 17.23 11.54 12.93
C GLN A 46 17.33 11.89 11.44
N ALA A 47 16.46 11.32 10.61
CA ALA A 47 16.34 11.64 9.18
C ALA A 47 15.42 12.84 8.90
N GLY A 48 14.95 13.54 9.94
CA GLY A 48 14.12 14.74 9.83
C GLY A 48 12.66 14.46 9.56
N ALA A 49 12.16 13.26 9.87
CA ALA A 49 10.75 12.93 9.79
C ALA A 49 10.16 12.82 11.21
N ASP A 50 9.27 13.74 11.53
CA ASP A 50 8.59 13.74 12.83
C ASP A 50 7.33 12.85 12.77
N LEU A 51 7.25 11.92 13.71
CA LEU A 51 6.12 11.03 13.85
C LEU A 51 5.22 11.52 14.98
N VAL A 52 3.93 11.55 14.72
CA VAL A 52 2.91 11.88 15.71
C VAL A 52 2.33 10.58 16.26
N LEU A 53 2.57 10.31 17.51
CA LEU A 53 1.99 9.20 18.26
C LEU A 53 0.71 9.66 18.97
N PRO A 54 -0.25 8.76 19.22
CA PRO A 54 -1.34 9.05 20.14
C PRO A 54 -0.81 9.49 21.49
N LYS A 55 -1.59 10.31 22.19
CA LYS A 55 -1.18 10.87 23.49
C LYS A 55 -0.83 9.73 24.46
N ASP A 56 0.30 9.86 25.12
CA ASP A 56 0.82 8.92 26.14
C ASP A 56 1.17 7.52 25.59
N GLU A 57 1.24 7.35 24.25
CA GLU A 57 1.67 6.09 23.64
C GLU A 57 3.17 6.10 23.28
N VAL A 58 3.78 4.92 23.38
CA VAL A 58 5.14 4.67 22.92
C VAL A 58 5.12 3.96 21.56
N PRO A 59 6.18 4.09 20.73
CA PRO A 59 6.25 3.38 19.46
C PRO A 59 6.05 1.88 19.62
N GLY A 60 5.02 1.34 18.98
CA GLY A 60 4.66 -0.08 19.02
C GLY A 60 4.57 -0.71 17.63
N LEU A 61 4.22 -2.00 17.55
CA LEU A 61 4.15 -2.75 16.29
C LEU A 61 3.10 -2.19 15.32
N ALA A 62 2.04 -1.52 15.82
CA ALA A 62 1.06 -0.82 14.99
C ALA A 62 1.69 0.21 14.04
N MET A 63 2.84 0.78 14.42
CA MET A 63 3.62 1.69 13.57
C MET A 63 3.97 1.08 12.21
N GLY A 64 4.22 -0.24 12.14
CA GLY A 64 4.53 -0.94 10.90
C GLY A 64 3.39 -0.99 9.88
N LEU A 65 2.17 -0.72 10.33
CA LEU A 65 0.95 -0.71 9.49
C LEU A 65 0.27 0.66 9.45
N GLY A 66 0.98 1.72 9.84
CA GLY A 66 0.46 3.09 9.79
C GLY A 66 -0.27 3.55 11.06
N GLY A 67 -0.03 2.89 12.21
CA GLY A 67 -0.54 3.34 13.52
C GLY A 67 0.18 4.55 14.09
N VAL A 68 0.70 5.44 13.24
CA VAL A 68 1.35 6.70 13.61
C VAL A 68 0.98 7.77 12.60
N GLY A 69 0.87 9.02 13.04
CA GLY A 69 0.73 10.17 12.15
C GLY A 69 2.08 10.58 11.57
N VAL A 70 2.07 11.00 10.31
CA VAL A 70 3.21 11.59 9.61
C VAL A 70 2.71 12.62 8.62
N THR A 71 3.44 13.72 8.43
CA THR A 71 3.10 14.67 7.37
C THR A 71 3.53 14.15 6.00
N LEU A 72 2.84 14.56 4.93
CA LEU A 72 3.25 14.24 3.56
C LEU A 72 4.66 14.78 3.28
N HIS A 73 4.97 15.97 3.79
CA HIS A 73 6.28 16.60 3.70
C HIS A 73 7.38 15.70 4.26
N ASP A 74 7.25 15.25 5.50
CA ASP A 74 8.28 14.44 6.18
C ASP A 74 8.43 13.07 5.54
N LEU A 75 7.30 12.48 5.10
CA LEU A 75 7.33 11.20 4.41
C LEU A 75 8.07 11.30 3.06
N VAL A 76 7.80 12.34 2.26
CA VAL A 76 8.50 12.59 0.99
C VAL A 76 9.97 12.88 1.26
N GLN A 77 10.30 13.67 2.28
CA GLN A 77 11.67 13.94 2.68
C GLN A 77 12.41 12.63 3.00
N ALA A 78 11.86 11.78 3.86
CA ALA A 78 12.46 10.49 4.21
C ALA A 78 12.64 9.58 2.97
N TYR A 79 11.63 9.48 2.12
CA TYR A 79 11.69 8.68 0.89
C TYR A 79 12.73 9.22 -0.10
N SER A 80 12.98 10.55 -0.14
CA SER A 80 14.01 11.14 -0.99
C SER A 80 15.43 10.64 -0.68
N GLY A 81 15.63 10.12 0.51
CA GLY A 81 16.88 9.49 0.93
C GLY A 81 17.16 8.16 0.24
N ILE A 82 16.13 7.44 -0.24
CA ILE A 82 16.33 6.12 -0.88
C ILE A 82 17.10 6.25 -2.20
N PRO A 83 16.65 7.06 -3.19
CA PRO A 83 17.40 7.27 -4.43
C PRO A 83 18.74 7.99 -4.21
N ARG A 84 18.96 8.61 -3.06
CA ARG A 84 20.22 9.25 -2.64
C ARG A 84 21.10 8.34 -1.81
N LEU A 85 20.91 7.03 -1.90
CA LEU A 85 21.70 6.01 -1.20
C LEU A 85 21.74 6.21 0.32
N GLY A 86 20.60 6.54 0.90
CA GLY A 86 20.37 6.69 2.33
C GLY A 86 20.63 8.09 2.90
N SER A 87 21.00 9.05 2.06
CA SER A 87 21.25 10.45 2.44
C SER A 87 20.02 11.30 2.22
N VAL A 88 19.47 11.88 3.27
CA VAL A 88 18.29 12.76 3.25
C VAL A 88 18.76 14.22 3.30
N LEU A 89 18.34 15.03 2.36
CA LEU A 89 18.50 16.47 2.43
C LEU A 89 17.19 17.09 2.91
N PRO A 90 17.23 17.96 3.94
CA PRO A 90 16.05 18.69 4.37
C PRO A 90 15.44 19.47 3.21
N LEU A 91 14.12 19.35 3.03
CA LEU A 91 13.41 20.05 1.99
C LEU A 91 13.49 21.57 2.18
N ARG A 92 13.48 22.31 1.07
CA ARG A 92 13.43 23.78 1.04
C ARG A 92 12.14 24.18 0.34
N GLU A 93 11.36 25.00 1.01
CA GLU A 93 10.12 25.56 0.45
C GLU A 93 10.39 26.84 -0.37
N ILE A 94 11.44 27.54 0.00
CA ILE A 94 11.82 28.82 -0.62
C ILE A 94 13.26 28.74 -1.10
N VAL A 95 13.47 29.18 -2.34
CA VAL A 95 14.83 29.37 -2.89
C VAL A 95 15.39 30.64 -2.27
N ARG A 96 16.45 30.53 -1.46
CA ARG A 96 17.22 31.66 -0.92
C ARG A 96 18.61 31.62 -1.51
N ASP A 97 19.14 32.78 -1.89
CA ASP A 97 20.47 32.93 -2.50
C ASP A 97 21.62 32.57 -1.54
N SER A 98 21.41 32.68 -0.25
CA SER A 98 22.38 32.27 0.77
C SER A 98 22.05 30.91 1.32
N GLY A 99 22.40 29.85 0.61
CA GLY A 99 22.25 28.48 1.12
C GLY A 99 23.41 28.13 2.02
N ALA A 100 23.27 28.24 3.36
CA ALA A 100 24.09 27.42 4.21
C ALA A 100 23.84 25.95 3.81
N ASP A 101 24.88 25.26 3.38
CA ASP A 101 24.81 23.84 3.04
C ASP A 101 24.32 23.10 4.27
N ARG A 102 23.08 22.60 4.22
CA ARG A 102 22.57 21.75 5.28
C ARG A 102 23.27 20.42 5.15
N GLU A 103 23.86 19.96 6.24
CA GLU A 103 24.45 18.64 6.27
C GLU A 103 23.38 17.57 5.96
N PRO A 104 23.71 16.60 5.10
CA PRO A 104 22.82 15.49 4.82
C PRO A 104 22.56 14.64 6.07
N LEU A 105 21.30 14.36 6.35
CA LEU A 105 20.88 13.45 7.41
C LEU A 105 20.98 12.01 6.91
N ARG A 106 21.28 11.07 7.79
CA ARG A 106 21.43 9.66 7.42
C ARG A 106 20.20 8.86 7.80
N LEU A 107 19.46 8.36 6.81
CA LEU A 107 18.33 7.47 7.03
C LEU A 107 18.77 6.02 7.20
N MET A 108 19.59 5.52 6.27
CA MET A 108 20.05 4.13 6.24
C MET A 108 21.39 4.00 5.52
N ASP A 109 21.96 2.81 5.53
CA ASP A 109 23.18 2.50 4.77
C ASP A 109 22.93 2.53 3.25
N ALA A 110 23.96 2.85 2.47
CA ALA A 110 23.87 3.00 1.02
C ALA A 110 23.43 1.71 0.32
N VAL A 111 23.95 0.56 0.78
CA VAL A 111 23.58 -0.76 0.25
C VAL A 111 22.13 -1.07 0.58
N ALA A 112 21.69 -0.80 1.82
CA ALA A 112 20.30 -0.99 2.23
C ALA A 112 19.35 -0.09 1.43
N ALA A 113 19.67 1.18 1.24
CA ALA A 113 18.87 2.12 0.45
C ALA A 113 18.75 1.65 -1.01
N TRP A 114 19.84 1.22 -1.59
CA TRP A 114 19.85 0.68 -2.95
C TRP A 114 18.99 -0.59 -3.06
N GLN A 115 19.12 -1.52 -2.11
CA GLN A 115 18.32 -2.75 -2.09
C GLN A 115 16.82 -2.43 -2.00
N VAL A 116 16.41 -1.52 -1.12
CA VAL A 116 15.02 -1.09 -0.98
C VAL A 116 14.53 -0.45 -2.28
N GLY A 117 15.29 0.49 -2.85
CA GLY A 117 14.95 1.13 -4.13
C GLY A 117 14.79 0.13 -5.27
N ASN A 118 15.72 -0.84 -5.37
CA ASN A 118 15.67 -1.90 -6.38
C ASN A 118 14.46 -2.84 -6.19
N VAL A 119 14.07 -3.12 -4.95
CA VAL A 119 12.86 -3.91 -4.66
C VAL A 119 11.61 -3.14 -5.09
N LEU A 120 11.50 -1.87 -4.69
CA LEU A 120 10.34 -1.01 -4.98
C LEU A 120 10.20 -0.71 -6.48
N LEU A 121 11.29 -0.64 -7.24
CA LEU A 121 11.26 -0.47 -8.69
C LEU A 121 10.52 -1.61 -9.41
N GLY A 122 10.54 -2.80 -8.84
CA GLY A 122 9.81 -3.97 -9.36
C GLY A 122 8.37 -4.09 -8.83
N THR A 123 7.84 -3.11 -8.09
CA THR A 123 6.44 -3.11 -7.66
C THR A 123 5.53 -3.00 -8.89
N PRO A 124 4.50 -3.87 -9.03
CA PRO A 124 3.58 -3.78 -10.15
C PRO A 124 2.89 -2.41 -10.20
N PRO A 125 3.03 -1.63 -11.29
CA PRO A 125 2.42 -0.31 -11.39
C PRO A 125 0.90 -0.40 -11.60
N PRO A 126 0.16 0.75 -11.57
CA PRO A 126 -1.21 0.82 -12.04
C PRO A 126 -1.34 0.35 -13.51
N GLU A 127 -2.56 0.04 -13.92
CA GLU A 127 -2.85 -0.32 -15.33
C GLU A 127 -2.39 0.81 -16.28
N ASN A 128 -1.81 0.42 -17.41
CA ASN A 128 -1.29 1.33 -18.45
C ASN A 128 -0.10 2.21 -18.02
N ALA A 129 0.44 2.05 -16.84
CA ALA A 129 1.62 2.78 -16.39
C ALA A 129 2.94 2.08 -16.77
N VAL A 130 3.99 2.89 -16.93
CA VAL A 130 5.33 2.39 -17.31
C VAL A 130 5.90 1.51 -16.19
N ARG A 131 6.35 0.31 -16.56
CA ARG A 131 6.95 -0.65 -15.63
C ARG A 131 8.45 -0.38 -15.40
N ASN A 132 8.93 -0.67 -14.19
CA ASN A 132 10.36 -0.64 -13.83
C ASN A 132 11.06 0.70 -14.11
N ARG A 133 10.34 1.83 -14.01
CA ARG A 133 10.88 3.18 -14.18
C ARG A 133 10.71 4.05 -12.95
N ILE A 134 9.66 3.84 -12.19
CA ILE A 134 9.35 4.54 -10.95
C ILE A 134 9.30 3.50 -9.83
N ALA A 135 10.15 3.65 -8.84
CA ALA A 135 10.08 2.89 -7.59
C ALA A 135 9.01 3.51 -6.71
N PHE A 136 8.06 2.74 -6.19
CA PHE A 136 6.99 3.31 -5.38
C PHE A 136 6.44 2.33 -4.35
N LYS A 137 5.80 2.90 -3.33
CA LYS A 137 5.08 2.17 -2.31
C LYS A 137 3.75 2.84 -2.03
N THR A 138 2.72 2.03 -1.84
CA THR A 138 1.41 2.48 -1.41
C THR A 138 1.17 2.17 0.07
N GLY A 139 0.34 2.97 0.70
CA GLY A 139 -0.15 2.77 2.06
C GLY A 139 -1.65 2.99 2.11
N THR A 140 -2.29 2.32 3.06
CA THR A 140 -3.71 2.53 3.38
C THR A 140 -3.81 2.47 4.90
N SER A 141 -4.30 3.54 5.53
CA SER A 141 -4.48 3.54 6.99
C SER A 141 -5.65 2.66 7.41
N TYR A 142 -5.61 2.22 8.66
CA TYR A 142 -6.71 1.47 9.24
C TYR A 142 -8.02 2.27 9.17
N GLY A 143 -9.09 1.62 8.76
CA GLY A 143 -10.42 2.26 8.61
C GLY A 143 -10.57 3.12 7.36
N TYR A 144 -9.68 2.98 6.35
CA TYR A 144 -9.79 3.69 5.07
C TYR A 144 -9.82 5.23 5.20
N ARG A 145 -9.06 5.79 6.11
CA ARG A 145 -8.98 7.24 6.32
C ARG A 145 -8.01 7.92 5.37
N ASP A 146 -6.91 7.21 5.06
CA ASP A 146 -5.80 7.73 4.26
C ASP A 146 -5.38 6.74 3.19
N ALA A 147 -5.22 7.22 1.98
CA ALA A 147 -4.61 6.50 0.88
C ALA A 147 -3.31 7.22 0.48
N TRP A 148 -2.20 6.52 0.56
CA TRP A 148 -0.87 7.04 0.30
C TRP A 148 -0.22 6.40 -0.90
N SER A 149 0.56 7.17 -1.63
CA SER A 149 1.53 6.64 -2.59
C SER A 149 2.75 7.55 -2.61
N VAL A 150 3.93 7.00 -2.35
CA VAL A 150 5.19 7.72 -2.50
C VAL A 150 6.06 6.97 -3.49
N GLY A 151 6.59 7.70 -4.47
CA GLY A 151 7.43 7.11 -5.51
C GLY A 151 8.56 8.03 -5.91
N PHE A 152 9.57 7.44 -6.51
CA PHE A 152 10.77 8.17 -6.93
C PHE A 152 11.42 7.52 -8.17
N ASP A 153 12.11 8.34 -8.93
CA ASP A 153 13.09 7.95 -9.92
C ASP A 153 14.50 8.45 -9.49
N GLY A 154 15.45 8.48 -10.39
CA GLY A 154 16.80 8.98 -10.08
C GLY A 154 16.89 10.51 -9.92
N ARG A 155 15.80 11.24 -10.11
CA ARG A 155 15.76 12.72 -10.08
C ARG A 155 14.77 13.27 -9.08
N MET A 156 13.57 12.69 -9.01
CA MET A 156 12.43 13.24 -8.28
C MET A 156 11.86 12.24 -7.30
N THR A 157 11.33 12.75 -6.21
CA THR A 157 10.45 12.02 -5.30
C THR A 157 9.11 12.73 -5.26
N VAL A 158 8.04 12.00 -5.45
CA VAL A 158 6.66 12.51 -5.44
C VAL A 158 5.88 11.76 -4.38
N GLY A 159 5.12 12.48 -3.58
CA GLY A 159 4.18 11.92 -2.62
C GLY A 159 2.75 12.33 -2.95
N VAL A 160 1.83 11.42 -2.76
CA VAL A 160 0.40 11.65 -2.91
C VAL A 160 -0.32 11.13 -1.67
N TRP A 161 -1.13 11.99 -1.12
CA TRP A 161 -2.09 11.67 -0.07
C TRP A 161 -3.50 11.97 -0.57
N VAL A 162 -4.40 11.04 -0.36
CA VAL A 162 -5.83 11.19 -0.64
C VAL A 162 -6.57 10.81 0.63
N GLY A 163 -7.39 11.71 1.11
CA GLY A 163 -8.14 11.55 2.37
C GLY A 163 -9.01 12.75 2.65
N ARG A 164 -9.60 12.77 3.81
CA ARG A 164 -10.41 13.88 4.30
C ARG A 164 -9.64 14.66 5.37
N PRO A 165 -9.66 16.00 5.34
CA PRO A 165 -8.98 16.82 6.35
C PRO A 165 -9.52 16.59 7.79
N ASP A 166 -10.78 16.18 7.91
CA ASP A 166 -11.41 15.86 9.19
C ASP A 166 -11.06 14.44 9.70
N GLY A 167 -10.27 13.68 8.95
CA GLY A 167 -9.88 12.31 9.28
C GLY A 167 -11.03 11.30 9.22
N ALA A 168 -12.20 11.66 8.67
CA ALA A 168 -13.31 10.75 8.55
C ALA A 168 -12.99 9.62 7.54
N PRO A 169 -13.43 8.38 7.80
CA PRO A 169 -13.19 7.27 6.88
C PRO A 169 -13.91 7.48 5.55
N VAL A 170 -13.23 7.12 4.47
CA VAL A 170 -13.80 7.07 3.11
C VAL A 170 -13.84 5.61 2.68
N PRO A 171 -15.00 4.97 2.68
CA PRO A 171 -15.13 3.56 2.36
C PRO A 171 -14.47 3.19 1.04
N GLY A 172 -13.60 2.17 1.07
CA GLY A 172 -12.88 1.70 -0.11
C GLY A 172 -11.71 2.58 -0.58
N LEU A 173 -11.30 3.58 0.19
CA LEU A 173 -10.12 4.39 -0.09
C LEU A 173 -8.85 3.56 0.13
N ILE A 174 -8.24 3.11 -0.96
CA ILE A 174 -7.04 2.26 -0.94
C ILE A 174 -5.93 2.96 -1.71
N GLY A 175 -4.72 3.02 -1.14
CA GLY A 175 -3.59 3.71 -1.72
C GLY A 175 -3.25 3.27 -3.15
N ARG A 176 -3.36 1.96 -3.42
CA ARG A 176 -3.13 1.41 -4.77
C ARG A 176 -4.13 1.89 -5.81
N VAL A 177 -5.38 2.12 -5.41
CA VAL A 177 -6.47 2.48 -6.33
C VAL A 177 -6.66 3.99 -6.43
N ALA A 178 -6.52 4.70 -5.30
CA ALA A 178 -6.77 6.14 -5.24
C ALA A 178 -5.51 6.99 -5.43
N ALA A 179 -4.40 6.63 -4.77
CA ALA A 179 -3.20 7.48 -4.75
C ALA A 179 -2.16 7.09 -5.81
N ALA A 180 -1.99 5.79 -6.13
CA ALA A 180 -0.97 5.38 -7.08
C ALA A 180 -1.21 5.89 -8.51
N PRO A 181 -2.43 5.88 -9.09
CA PRO A 181 -2.66 6.47 -10.41
C PRO A 181 -2.29 7.96 -10.47
N VAL A 182 -2.64 8.72 -9.42
CA VAL A 182 -2.30 10.14 -9.31
C VAL A 182 -0.79 10.35 -9.25
N LEU A 183 -0.06 9.47 -8.54
CA LEU A 183 1.40 9.50 -8.51
C LEU A 183 2.01 9.36 -9.91
N PHE A 184 1.57 8.35 -10.67
CA PHE A 184 2.09 8.11 -12.02
C PHE A 184 1.71 9.23 -12.99
N ASP A 185 0.50 9.77 -12.88
CA ASP A 185 0.07 10.95 -13.64
C ASP A 185 0.92 12.19 -13.31
N ALA A 186 1.25 12.39 -12.04
CA ALA A 186 2.12 13.49 -11.63
C ALA A 186 3.49 13.38 -12.30
N PHE A 187 4.12 12.19 -12.30
CA PHE A 187 5.37 11.97 -13.01
C PHE A 187 5.24 12.24 -14.51
N ALA A 188 4.19 11.76 -15.16
CA ALA A 188 3.97 11.97 -16.59
C ALA A 188 3.78 13.46 -16.94
N ARG A 189 3.05 14.21 -16.12
CA ARG A 189 2.75 15.63 -16.32
C ARG A 189 3.95 16.57 -16.08
N THR A 190 5.01 16.11 -15.44
CA THR A 190 6.23 16.94 -15.30
C THR A 190 6.89 17.27 -16.64
N GLY A 191 6.57 16.51 -17.70
CA GLY A 191 7.24 16.62 -19.00
C GLY A 191 8.73 16.23 -18.99
N LYS A 192 9.24 15.74 -17.85
CA LYS A 192 10.65 15.36 -17.70
C LYS A 192 10.85 13.88 -17.98
N LEU A 193 11.97 13.55 -18.62
CA LEU A 193 12.38 12.17 -18.81
C LEU A 193 12.68 11.52 -17.46
N LEU A 194 12.20 10.30 -17.26
CA LEU A 194 12.49 9.50 -16.09
C LEU A 194 13.96 9.09 -16.06
N VAL A 195 14.61 9.30 -14.92
CA VAL A 195 16.01 9.01 -14.68
C VAL A 195 16.16 7.68 -13.96
N ALA A 196 17.09 6.84 -14.41
CA ALA A 196 17.36 5.56 -13.74
C ALA A 196 17.87 5.78 -12.31
N LEU A 197 17.53 4.86 -11.42
CA LEU A 197 18.09 4.83 -10.07
C LEU A 197 19.62 4.63 -10.09
N PRO A 198 20.33 5.06 -9.03
CA PRO A 198 21.78 4.87 -8.92
C PRO A 198 22.20 3.41 -9.12
N LYS A 199 23.42 3.23 -9.60
CA LYS A 199 24.04 1.90 -9.66
C LYS A 199 24.27 1.34 -8.25
N ALA A 200 24.35 0.02 -8.16
CA ALA A 200 24.64 -0.66 -6.90
C ALA A 200 25.95 -0.16 -6.28
N PRO A 201 25.95 0.23 -5.00
CA PRO A 201 27.18 0.57 -4.29
C PRO A 201 28.15 -0.63 -4.24
N ARG A 202 29.44 -0.35 -4.02
CA ARG A 202 30.41 -1.42 -3.78
C ARG A 202 30.01 -2.26 -2.57
N GLY A 203 30.20 -3.58 -2.66
CA GLY A 203 29.82 -4.53 -1.59
C GLY A 203 28.36 -4.96 -1.62
N THR A 204 27.54 -4.45 -2.56
CA THR A 204 26.17 -4.90 -2.72
C THR A 204 26.13 -6.35 -3.21
N LEU A 205 25.54 -7.24 -2.42
CA LEU A 205 25.31 -8.62 -2.85
C LEU A 205 24.12 -8.67 -3.82
N ILE A 206 24.42 -9.05 -5.06
CA ILE A 206 23.43 -9.31 -6.10
C ILE A 206 23.57 -10.77 -6.51
N ALA A 207 22.66 -11.62 -6.03
CA ALA A 207 22.70 -13.05 -6.31
C ALA A 207 21.31 -13.59 -6.66
N SER A 208 21.25 -14.50 -7.62
CA SER A 208 20.07 -15.34 -7.82
C SER A 208 19.97 -16.37 -6.70
N ASN A 209 18.76 -16.91 -6.46
CA ASN A 209 18.56 -17.96 -5.45
C ASN A 209 19.54 -19.14 -5.60
N ALA A 210 19.86 -19.52 -6.83
CA ALA A 210 20.80 -20.61 -7.11
C ALA A 210 22.23 -20.32 -6.67
N LYS A 211 22.63 -19.06 -6.58
CA LYS A 211 23.98 -18.62 -6.18
C LYS A 211 24.08 -18.32 -4.67
N LEU A 212 22.98 -18.36 -3.94
CA LEU A 212 23.01 -18.16 -2.50
C LEU A 212 23.56 -19.40 -1.77
N PRO A 213 24.19 -19.24 -0.60
CA PRO A 213 24.49 -20.33 0.32
C PRO A 213 23.23 -21.15 0.65
N LEU A 214 23.38 -22.45 0.86
CA LEU A 214 22.24 -23.35 1.11
C LEU A 214 21.25 -22.86 2.18
N PRO A 215 21.67 -22.32 3.34
CA PRO A 215 20.76 -21.83 4.36
C PRO A 215 19.90 -20.64 3.92
N LEU A 216 20.33 -19.91 2.88
CA LEU A 216 19.63 -18.73 2.35
C LEU A 216 18.84 -19.06 1.08
N ARG A 217 18.94 -20.27 0.55
CA ARG A 217 18.17 -20.68 -0.63
C ARG A 217 16.74 -20.98 -0.26
N ARG A 218 15.83 -20.50 -1.07
CA ARG A 218 14.45 -20.93 -1.04
C ARG A 218 14.30 -22.19 -1.87
N PHE A 219 13.98 -23.30 -1.23
CA PHE A 219 13.61 -24.54 -1.88
C PHE A 219 12.08 -24.58 -1.98
N ARG A 220 11.57 -24.83 -3.18
CA ARG A 220 10.17 -25.22 -3.37
C ARG A 220 10.15 -26.75 -3.43
N PRO A 221 9.28 -27.44 -2.71
CA PRO A 221 9.07 -28.86 -2.91
C PRO A 221 8.78 -29.13 -4.39
N ALA A 222 9.40 -30.16 -4.94
CA ALA A 222 9.07 -30.64 -6.28
C ALA A 222 7.61 -31.09 -6.26
N GLY A 223 6.74 -30.45 -7.03
CA GLY A 223 5.29 -30.71 -7.03
C GLY A 223 4.44 -29.62 -6.42
N GLU A 224 5.00 -28.65 -5.74
CA GLU A 224 4.30 -27.39 -5.55
C GLU A 224 4.20 -26.70 -6.92
N LEU A 225 3.22 -27.15 -7.71
CA LEU A 225 2.70 -26.36 -8.82
C LEU A 225 2.62 -24.94 -8.29
N ILE A 226 3.11 -23.96 -9.06
CA ILE A 226 2.78 -22.57 -8.82
C ILE A 226 1.25 -22.59 -8.75
N ARG A 227 0.71 -22.69 -7.55
CA ARG A 227 -0.58 -22.12 -7.27
C ARG A 227 -0.32 -20.62 -7.45
N THR A 228 -0.26 -20.21 -8.70
CA THR A 228 -0.66 -18.88 -9.07
C THR A 228 -2.00 -18.79 -8.39
N GLY A 229 -2.05 -18.00 -7.31
CA GLY A 229 -3.19 -17.99 -6.40
C GLY A 229 -4.47 -17.59 -7.10
N ASN A 230 -4.99 -18.50 -7.87
CA ASN A 230 -6.23 -18.44 -8.61
C ASN A 230 -7.28 -19.42 -8.08
N GLU A 231 -7.01 -20.08 -7.00
CA GLU A 231 -8.11 -20.48 -6.13
C GLU A 231 -8.40 -19.28 -5.22
N HIS A 232 -8.78 -18.19 -5.83
CA HIS A 232 -9.39 -17.08 -5.15
C HIS A 232 -10.79 -17.55 -4.78
N THR A 233 -10.92 -18.11 -3.59
CA THR A 233 -12.23 -18.24 -2.95
C THR A 233 -12.89 -16.86 -3.11
N LEU A 234 -14.03 -16.85 -3.77
CA LEU A 234 -14.81 -15.64 -3.93
C LEU A 234 -15.04 -15.00 -2.57
N ARG A 235 -14.68 -13.74 -2.40
CA ARG A 235 -14.87 -12.99 -1.15
C ARG A 235 -15.24 -11.55 -1.41
N ILE A 236 -16.21 -11.06 -0.67
CA ILE A 236 -16.54 -9.63 -0.59
C ILE A 236 -15.48 -8.98 0.32
N GLN A 237 -14.62 -8.15 -0.28
CA GLN A 237 -13.59 -7.40 0.44
C GLN A 237 -14.14 -6.14 1.09
N PHE A 238 -15.21 -5.60 0.51
CA PHE A 238 -15.89 -4.41 1.02
C PHE A 238 -17.35 -4.42 0.55
N PRO A 239 -18.30 -4.10 1.43
CA PRO A 239 -18.13 -3.87 2.87
C PRO A 239 -17.75 -5.15 3.65
N LEU A 240 -17.16 -4.99 4.82
CA LEU A 240 -16.91 -6.11 5.73
C LEU A 240 -18.18 -6.53 6.45
N ASN A 241 -18.29 -7.80 6.76
CA ASN A 241 -19.43 -8.31 7.53
C ASN A 241 -19.58 -7.56 8.87
N GLY A 242 -20.80 -7.11 9.16
CA GLY A 242 -21.13 -6.35 10.37
C GLY A 242 -20.62 -4.90 10.39
N SER A 243 -20.05 -4.37 9.29
CA SER A 243 -19.62 -2.96 9.22
C SER A 243 -20.82 -2.01 9.24
N ARG A 244 -20.66 -0.88 9.93
CA ARG A 244 -21.61 0.24 9.86
C ARG A 244 -21.09 1.26 8.86
N ILE A 245 -21.92 1.58 7.87
CA ILE A 245 -21.56 2.50 6.79
C ILE A 245 -22.54 3.68 6.84
N ASP A 246 -22.00 4.88 6.96
CA ASP A 246 -22.79 6.09 6.76
C ASP A 246 -22.93 6.35 5.26
N ALA A 247 -24.09 6.10 4.74
CA ALA A 247 -24.43 6.32 3.33
C ALA A 247 -24.88 7.77 3.04
N GLY A 248 -24.69 8.68 3.97
CA GLY A 248 -24.92 10.11 3.77
C GLY A 248 -26.36 10.45 3.41
N GLY A 249 -27.27 10.41 4.37
CA GLY A 249 -28.67 10.74 4.12
C GLY A 249 -29.48 10.82 5.41
N GLY A 250 -29.40 11.94 6.07
CA GLY A 250 -30.19 12.23 7.29
C GLY A 250 -31.39 13.11 7.01
N GLY A 251 -32.41 12.60 6.33
CA GLY A 251 -33.65 13.35 6.12
C GLY A 251 -34.65 12.65 5.21
N ASN A 252 -35.92 12.80 5.46
CA ASN A 252 -37.02 12.23 4.66
C ASN A 252 -36.86 12.55 3.17
N GLY A 253 -36.55 11.52 2.34
CA GLY A 253 -36.53 11.61 0.88
C GLY A 253 -35.16 11.76 0.22
N ILE A 254 -34.05 11.67 0.96
CA ILE A 254 -32.72 11.74 0.36
C ILE A 254 -32.26 10.34 -0.08
N LYS A 255 -31.91 10.21 -1.36
CA LYS A 255 -31.28 8.98 -1.90
C LYS A 255 -29.98 8.71 -1.14
N LEU A 256 -29.84 7.49 -0.63
CA LEU A 256 -28.58 7.03 -0.06
C LEU A 256 -27.49 7.01 -1.13
N SER A 257 -26.27 7.39 -0.77
CA SER A 257 -25.14 7.34 -1.68
C SER A 257 -24.84 5.90 -2.08
N ALA A 258 -24.53 5.68 -3.36
CA ALA A 258 -24.16 4.37 -3.86
C ALA A 258 -22.89 3.87 -3.16
N LEU A 259 -22.92 2.62 -2.72
CA LEU A 259 -21.85 1.95 -1.99
C LEU A 259 -20.98 1.15 -2.95
N PRO A 260 -19.64 1.32 -2.98
CA PRO A 260 -18.79 0.43 -3.75
C PRO A 260 -18.73 -0.95 -3.09
N VAL A 261 -19.11 -1.98 -3.81
CA VAL A 261 -18.89 -3.37 -3.40
C VAL A 261 -17.66 -3.90 -4.11
N LYS A 262 -16.67 -4.35 -3.35
CA LYS A 262 -15.40 -4.91 -3.89
C LYS A 262 -15.35 -6.40 -3.62
N VAL A 263 -14.88 -7.14 -4.63
CA VAL A 263 -14.81 -8.59 -4.61
C VAL A 263 -13.39 -9.06 -4.92
N ALA A 264 -12.91 -10.06 -4.22
CA ALA A 264 -11.68 -10.79 -4.55
C ALA A 264 -12.02 -12.22 -4.98
N GLY A 265 -11.17 -12.81 -5.77
CA GLY A 265 -11.38 -14.19 -6.24
C GLY A 265 -12.59 -14.33 -7.16
N GLY A 266 -13.07 -15.56 -7.30
CA GLY A 266 -14.22 -15.92 -8.13
C GLY A 266 -13.97 -15.85 -9.63
N VAL A 267 -14.89 -16.42 -10.39
CA VAL A 267 -14.90 -16.52 -11.86
C VAL A 267 -15.96 -15.58 -12.42
N PHE A 268 -15.61 -14.76 -13.39
CA PHE A 268 -16.58 -13.90 -14.09
C PHE A 268 -17.48 -14.67 -15.05
N PRO A 269 -18.73 -14.18 -15.31
CA PRO A 269 -19.40 -13.07 -14.65
C PRO A 269 -19.81 -13.41 -13.20
N MET A 270 -19.94 -12.38 -12.36
CA MET A 270 -20.41 -12.56 -10.99
C MET A 270 -21.74 -11.84 -10.79
N THR A 271 -22.72 -12.54 -10.27
CA THR A 271 -24.04 -11.99 -9.95
C THR A 271 -24.05 -11.40 -8.55
N MET A 272 -24.54 -10.19 -8.41
CA MET A 272 -24.67 -9.51 -7.13
C MET A 272 -26.12 -9.42 -6.69
N LEU A 273 -26.35 -9.77 -5.41
CA LEU A 273 -27.66 -9.71 -4.80
C LEU A 273 -27.64 -8.79 -3.57
N VAL A 274 -28.70 -8.03 -3.40
CA VAL A 274 -28.98 -7.22 -2.20
C VAL A 274 -30.27 -7.74 -1.58
N ASN A 275 -30.21 -8.17 -0.33
CA ASN A 275 -31.33 -8.80 0.37
C ASN A 275 -32.01 -9.91 -0.44
N GLY A 276 -31.20 -10.71 -1.18
CA GLY A 276 -31.67 -11.80 -2.02
C GLY A 276 -32.21 -11.38 -3.40
N LYS A 277 -32.30 -10.09 -3.71
CA LYS A 277 -32.73 -9.59 -5.03
C LYS A 277 -31.50 -9.28 -5.89
N VAL A 278 -31.47 -9.80 -7.11
CA VAL A 278 -30.41 -9.52 -8.09
C VAL A 278 -30.40 -8.02 -8.43
N VAL A 279 -29.27 -7.37 -8.25
CA VAL A 279 -29.06 -5.94 -8.55
C VAL A 279 -28.14 -5.72 -9.75
N GLY A 280 -27.51 -6.78 -10.25
CA GLY A 280 -26.74 -6.76 -11.47
C GLY A 280 -25.52 -7.68 -11.45
N GLU A 281 -24.70 -7.59 -12.49
CA GLU A 281 -23.52 -8.44 -12.69
C GLU A 281 -22.22 -7.64 -12.67
N ILE A 282 -21.15 -8.31 -12.28
CA ILE A 282 -19.77 -7.83 -12.36
C ILE A 282 -19.09 -8.61 -13.50
N GLU A 283 -18.84 -7.96 -14.61
CA GLU A 283 -18.33 -8.63 -15.82
C GLU A 283 -16.79 -8.65 -15.89
N SER A 284 -16.12 -7.60 -15.48
CA SER A 284 -14.67 -7.46 -15.68
C SER A 284 -13.93 -6.75 -14.56
N ARG A 285 -14.57 -5.82 -13.88
CA ARG A 285 -13.96 -5.09 -12.75
C ARG A 285 -14.45 -5.69 -11.45
N ARG A 286 -13.54 -6.02 -10.53
CA ARG A 286 -13.88 -6.58 -9.23
C ARG A 286 -14.49 -5.55 -8.25
N GLN A 287 -15.24 -4.60 -8.80
CA GLN A 287 -15.93 -3.56 -8.03
C GLN A 287 -17.19 -3.12 -8.77
N ARG A 288 -18.28 -2.93 -8.00
CA ARG A 288 -19.53 -2.37 -8.49
C ARG A 288 -20.12 -1.41 -7.47
N MET A 289 -20.73 -0.34 -7.94
CA MET A 289 -21.52 0.56 -7.10
C MET A 289 -22.93 -0.01 -6.93
N VAL A 290 -23.42 -0.04 -5.71
CA VAL A 290 -24.73 -0.56 -5.31
C VAL A 290 -25.47 0.49 -4.52
N GLU A 291 -26.70 0.78 -4.91
CA GLU A 291 -27.60 1.64 -4.13
C GLU A 291 -28.24 0.81 -3.02
N PRO A 292 -28.02 1.14 -1.72
CA PRO A 292 -28.70 0.47 -0.64
C PRO A 292 -30.22 0.71 -0.73
N PRO A 293 -31.06 -0.29 -0.39
CA PRO A 293 -32.52 -0.14 -0.48
C PRO A 293 -33.11 0.82 0.57
N GLY A 294 -32.32 1.19 1.58
CA GLY A 294 -32.72 2.06 2.68
C GLY A 294 -31.78 1.95 3.86
N PRO A 295 -31.98 2.78 4.91
CA PRO A 295 -31.26 2.63 6.17
C PRO A 295 -31.65 1.32 6.87
N GLY A 296 -30.70 0.65 7.50
CA GLY A 296 -30.92 -0.59 8.24
C GLY A 296 -29.91 -1.69 7.85
N PHE A 297 -30.26 -2.92 8.19
CA PHE A 297 -29.44 -4.07 7.84
C PHE A 297 -29.59 -4.43 6.37
N VAL A 298 -28.48 -4.54 5.66
CA VAL A 298 -28.42 -4.92 4.25
C VAL A 298 -27.55 -6.16 4.13
N ARG A 299 -28.06 -7.20 3.48
CA ARG A 299 -27.31 -8.41 3.17
C ARG A 299 -26.84 -8.32 1.72
N LEU A 300 -25.53 -8.35 1.52
CA LEU A 300 -24.92 -8.41 0.20
C LEU A 300 -24.42 -9.83 -0.06
N THR A 301 -24.79 -10.39 -1.20
CA THR A 301 -24.29 -11.70 -1.67
C THR A 301 -23.72 -11.53 -3.07
N VAL A 302 -22.55 -12.10 -3.30
CA VAL A 302 -21.97 -12.22 -4.64
C VAL A 302 -21.81 -13.69 -4.95
N MET A 303 -22.26 -14.09 -6.14
CA MET A 303 -22.13 -15.45 -6.65
C MET A 303 -21.36 -15.41 -7.97
N ASP A 304 -20.38 -16.26 -8.13
CA ASP A 304 -19.58 -16.34 -9.35
C ASP A 304 -20.14 -17.36 -10.36
N ALA A 305 -19.59 -17.35 -11.59
CA ALA A 305 -20.01 -18.28 -12.66
C ALA A 305 -19.75 -19.75 -12.34
N ALA A 306 -18.89 -20.08 -11.38
CA ALA A 306 -18.62 -21.43 -10.90
C ALA A 306 -19.58 -21.86 -9.76
N GLY A 307 -20.48 -20.97 -9.32
CA GLY A 307 -21.44 -21.22 -8.24
C GLY A 307 -20.89 -20.99 -6.84
N ALA A 308 -19.65 -20.49 -6.69
CA ALA A 308 -19.16 -20.06 -5.39
C ALA A 308 -19.87 -18.76 -4.99
N ALA A 309 -20.22 -18.64 -3.70
CA ALA A 309 -20.90 -17.47 -3.17
C ALA A 309 -20.24 -16.98 -1.87
N ASP A 310 -20.26 -15.67 -1.67
CA ASP A 310 -19.88 -15.04 -0.41
C ASP A 310 -20.94 -14.01 0.00
N THR A 311 -21.15 -13.84 1.31
CA THR A 311 -22.21 -13.00 1.86
C THR A 311 -21.71 -12.21 3.07
N VAL A 312 -22.04 -10.94 3.11
CA VAL A 312 -21.76 -10.03 4.23
C VAL A 312 -23.01 -9.29 4.64
#